data_347823090c2dabab1fced5f65b42a038
#
_entry.id   347823090c2dabab1fced5f65b42a038
#
_cell.length_a   1.000
_cell.length_b   1.000
_cell.length_c   1.000
_cell.angle_alpha   90.00
_cell.angle_beta   90.00
_cell.angle_gamma   90.00
#
_symmetry.space_group_name_H-M   'P 1'
#
loop_
_entity.id
_entity.type
_entity.pdbx_description
1 polymer ?
#
loop_
_entity_poly.entity_id
_entity_poly.type
_entity_poly.pdbx_seq_one_letter_code
_entity_poly.pdbx_strand_id
1 'polypeptide(L)'
;HGFDDQGRQFDKDGNMNNWWTAEDAAAFKVRTDVLVEQFNKIEVLPAKGDQPAIMADGALSLGENIADQGGLRVSYTALHNSFKDKGEPAPVDGFTADQRFYLSYATIWGQNIRDEEIARLTKVDVHSLGKNRVNATLRNIETFYQAFGITDGQMFLPQEERVIIW
;
A
#
# COMPACT_ATOMS: atom_id res chain seq x y z
N HIS A 1 3.53 -8.76 -7.37
CA HIS A 1 3.56 -10.01 -6.59
C HIS A 1 4.83 -10.86 -6.77
N GLY A 2 5.57 -10.74 -7.89
CA GLY A 2 6.79 -11.53 -8.09
C GLY A 2 7.89 -11.30 -7.05
N PHE A 3 7.83 -10.20 -6.31
CA PHE A 3 8.80 -9.80 -5.31
C PHE A 3 8.19 -9.48 -3.95
N ASP A 4 6.97 -9.94 -3.67
CA ASP A 4 6.39 -9.90 -2.34
C ASP A 4 6.93 -11.05 -1.46
N ASP A 5 6.40 -11.21 -0.26
CA ASP A 5 6.85 -12.22 0.71
C ASP A 5 6.66 -13.66 0.22
N GLN A 6 5.68 -13.90 -0.66
CA GLN A 6 5.40 -15.20 -1.25
C GLN A 6 6.13 -15.36 -2.60
N GLY A 7 5.96 -14.40 -3.51
CA GLY A 7 6.46 -14.47 -4.88
C GLY A 7 7.98 -14.53 -4.96
N ARG A 8 8.70 -13.87 -4.03
CA ARG A 8 10.16 -13.93 -3.95
C ARG A 8 10.73 -15.34 -3.73
N GLN A 9 9.88 -16.30 -3.34
CA GLN A 9 10.31 -17.69 -3.13
C GLN A 9 10.37 -18.49 -4.43
N PHE A 10 9.96 -17.90 -5.56
CA PHE A 10 9.98 -18.51 -6.87
C PHE A 10 11.05 -17.88 -7.75
N ASP A 11 11.79 -18.72 -8.46
CA ASP A 11 12.78 -18.28 -9.42
C ASP A 11 12.15 -17.85 -10.76
N LYS A 12 12.99 -17.41 -11.72
CA LYS A 12 12.56 -16.96 -13.05
C LYS A 12 11.83 -18.03 -13.87
N ASP A 13 11.97 -19.29 -13.52
CA ASP A 13 11.33 -20.43 -14.21
C ASP A 13 10.05 -20.89 -13.46
N GLY A 14 9.70 -20.20 -12.37
CA GLY A 14 8.51 -20.50 -11.56
C GLY A 14 8.70 -21.65 -10.57
N ASN A 15 9.91 -22.11 -10.34
CA ASN A 15 10.19 -23.14 -9.36
C ASN A 15 10.36 -22.53 -7.97
N MET A 16 9.87 -23.20 -6.93
CA MET A 16 10.15 -22.81 -5.55
C MET A 16 11.65 -23.00 -5.28
N ASN A 17 12.36 -21.90 -5.21
CA ASN A 17 13.80 -21.88 -5.08
C ASN A 17 14.26 -20.63 -4.32
N ASN A 18 15.03 -20.83 -3.25
CA ASN A 18 15.59 -19.72 -2.51
C ASN A 18 16.83 -19.16 -3.25
N TRP A 19 16.59 -18.22 -4.17
CA TRP A 19 17.63 -17.60 -5.00
C TRP A 19 18.14 -16.25 -4.46
N TRP A 20 17.53 -15.77 -3.39
CA TRP A 20 17.97 -14.53 -2.73
C TRP A 20 19.23 -14.77 -1.89
N THR A 21 20.09 -13.76 -1.78
CA THR A 21 21.17 -13.79 -0.80
C THR A 21 20.63 -13.68 0.62
N ALA A 22 21.41 -14.11 1.59
CA ALA A 22 21.02 -13.97 2.99
C ALA A 22 20.87 -12.49 3.40
N GLU A 23 21.72 -11.62 2.86
CA GLU A 23 21.71 -10.18 3.09
C GLU A 23 20.45 -9.53 2.52
N ASP A 24 20.07 -9.86 1.27
CA ASP A 24 18.86 -9.34 0.65
C ASP A 24 17.61 -9.80 1.39
N ALA A 25 17.56 -11.08 1.78
CA ALA A 25 16.45 -11.63 2.56
C ALA A 25 16.31 -10.94 3.93
N ALA A 26 17.42 -10.66 4.61
CA ALA A 26 17.42 -9.96 5.88
C ALA A 26 16.97 -8.49 5.71
N ALA A 27 17.48 -7.78 4.70
CA ALA A 27 17.11 -6.40 4.42
C ALA A 27 15.62 -6.28 4.04
N PHE A 28 15.10 -7.22 3.28
CA PHE A 28 13.68 -7.31 2.95
C PHE A 28 12.83 -7.52 4.22
N LYS A 29 13.24 -8.47 5.08
CA LYS A 29 12.52 -8.76 6.31
C LYS A 29 12.41 -7.53 7.22
N VAL A 30 13.49 -6.78 7.42
CA VAL A 30 13.46 -5.56 8.23
C VAL A 30 12.41 -4.57 7.71
N ARG A 31 12.32 -4.37 6.40
CA ARG A 31 11.33 -3.47 5.80
C ARG A 31 9.91 -4.01 5.92
N THR A 32 9.72 -5.30 5.67
CA THR A 32 8.39 -5.92 5.76
C THR A 32 7.86 -5.94 7.18
N ASP A 33 8.72 -6.12 8.19
CA ASP A 33 8.32 -6.03 9.60
C ASP A 33 7.77 -4.63 9.94
N VAL A 34 8.39 -3.56 9.43
CA VAL A 34 7.87 -2.19 9.59
C VAL A 34 6.49 -2.05 8.94
N LEU A 35 6.32 -2.58 7.72
CA LEU A 35 5.02 -2.52 7.02
C LEU A 35 3.95 -3.30 7.76
N VAL A 36 4.25 -4.49 8.26
CA VAL A 36 3.33 -5.29 9.10
C VAL A 36 2.87 -4.49 10.32
N GLU A 37 3.81 -3.88 11.06
CA GLU A 37 3.50 -3.09 12.25
C GLU A 37 2.68 -1.83 11.94
N GLN A 38 2.89 -1.19 10.79
CA GLN A 38 2.06 -0.07 10.36
C GLN A 38 0.59 -0.49 10.18
N PHE A 39 0.35 -1.64 9.57
CA PHE A 39 -1.01 -2.15 9.35
C PHE A 39 -1.63 -2.71 10.63
N ASN A 40 -0.89 -3.41 11.47
CA ASN A 40 -1.37 -3.92 12.76
C ASN A 40 -1.92 -2.83 13.70
N LYS A 41 -1.48 -1.58 13.54
CA LYS A 41 -1.96 -0.42 14.32
C LYS A 41 -3.28 0.16 13.81
N ILE A 42 -3.83 -0.35 12.71
CA ILE A 42 -5.05 0.19 12.11
C ILE A 42 -6.27 -0.47 12.75
N GLU A 43 -7.08 0.31 13.44
CA GLU A 43 -8.40 -0.10 13.89
C GLU A 43 -9.35 -0.12 12.70
N VAL A 44 -9.90 -1.28 12.38
CA VAL A 44 -10.86 -1.45 11.26
C VAL A 44 -12.30 -1.38 11.74
N LEU A 45 -12.56 -1.79 12.97
CA LEU A 45 -13.84 -1.59 13.67
C LEU A 45 -13.56 -1.17 15.11
N PRO A 46 -14.26 -0.13 15.61
CA PRO A 46 -14.15 0.29 17.00
C PRO A 46 -14.78 -0.73 17.95
N ALA A 47 -14.34 -0.70 19.20
CA ALA A 47 -14.99 -1.47 20.26
C ALA A 47 -16.47 -1.07 20.40
N LYS A 48 -17.34 -2.08 20.61
CA LYS A 48 -18.79 -1.85 20.73
C LYS A 48 -19.38 -2.74 21.82
N GLY A 49 -19.86 -2.14 22.92
CA GLY A 49 -20.30 -2.87 24.09
C GLY A 49 -19.16 -3.71 24.67
N ASP A 50 -19.38 -5.00 24.86
CA ASP A 50 -18.38 -5.95 25.37
C ASP A 50 -17.44 -6.50 24.27
N GLN A 51 -17.65 -6.09 23.02
CA GLN A 51 -16.80 -6.53 21.91
C GLN A 51 -15.57 -5.59 21.79
N PRO A 52 -14.35 -6.12 21.80
CA PRO A 52 -13.14 -5.32 21.61
C PRO A 52 -13.07 -4.78 20.18
N ALA A 53 -12.26 -3.73 20.00
CA ALA A 53 -11.92 -3.25 18.67
C ALA A 53 -11.27 -4.35 17.82
N ILE A 54 -11.51 -4.33 16.51
CA ILE A 54 -10.86 -5.22 15.56
C ILE A 54 -9.76 -4.43 14.86
N MET A 55 -8.54 -4.96 14.95
CA MET A 55 -7.38 -4.42 14.28
C MET A 55 -7.15 -5.14 12.94
N ALA A 56 -6.55 -4.44 11.98
CA ALA A 56 -6.10 -5.08 10.76
C ALA A 56 -5.01 -6.13 11.04
N ASP A 57 -4.87 -7.11 10.15
CA ASP A 57 -3.81 -8.12 10.21
C ASP A 57 -2.77 -7.80 9.12
N GLY A 58 -1.70 -7.13 9.55
CA GLY A 58 -0.62 -6.73 8.66
C GLY A 58 0.20 -7.91 8.13
N ALA A 59 0.27 -9.02 8.88
CA ALA A 59 0.99 -10.22 8.44
C ALA A 59 0.18 -10.99 7.38
N LEU A 60 -1.14 -11.14 7.59
CA LEU A 60 -2.04 -11.79 6.62
C LEU A 60 -2.06 -11.01 5.29
N SER A 61 -2.05 -9.67 5.34
CA SER A 61 -2.17 -8.82 4.15
C SER A 61 -0.84 -8.33 3.59
N LEU A 62 0.30 -8.84 4.07
CA LEU A 62 1.63 -8.32 3.72
C LEU A 62 1.90 -8.35 2.21
N GLY A 63 1.67 -9.46 1.55
CA GLY A 63 1.94 -9.62 0.11
C GLY A 63 1.17 -8.61 -0.74
N GLU A 64 -0.10 -8.43 -0.44
CA GLU A 64 -0.97 -7.46 -1.12
C GLU A 64 -0.54 -6.00 -0.85
N ASN A 65 -0.15 -5.69 0.39
CA ASN A 65 0.32 -4.35 0.75
C ASN A 65 1.65 -4.01 0.06
N ILE A 66 2.55 -4.99 -0.11
CA ILE A 66 3.79 -4.85 -0.89
C ILE A 66 3.45 -4.62 -2.37
N ALA A 67 2.53 -5.42 -2.92
CA ALA A 67 2.13 -5.31 -4.31
C ALA A 67 1.47 -3.96 -4.63
N ASP A 68 0.65 -3.43 -3.73
CA ASP A 68 0.07 -2.08 -3.87
C ASP A 68 1.14 -0.99 -3.92
N GLN A 69 2.13 -1.02 -3.02
CA GLN A 69 3.23 -0.05 -3.03
C GLN A 69 4.02 -0.12 -4.35
N GLY A 70 4.42 -1.32 -4.75
CA GLY A 70 5.18 -1.55 -5.98
C GLY A 70 4.38 -1.13 -7.22
N GLY A 71 3.12 -1.53 -7.28
CA GLY A 71 2.19 -1.19 -8.37
C GLY A 71 2.01 0.31 -8.55
N LEU A 72 1.80 1.05 -7.44
CA LEU A 72 1.70 2.52 -7.48
C LEU A 72 2.97 3.18 -8.01
N ARG A 73 4.15 2.75 -7.58
CA ARG A 73 5.44 3.31 -8.03
C ARG A 73 5.69 3.05 -9.51
N VAL A 74 5.43 1.82 -9.96
CA VAL A 74 5.58 1.45 -11.37
C VAL A 74 4.59 2.22 -12.25
N SER A 75 3.33 2.31 -11.84
CA SER A 75 2.28 3.02 -12.58
C SER A 75 2.53 4.53 -12.63
N TYR A 76 2.98 5.13 -11.52
CA TYR A 76 3.36 6.54 -11.48
C TYR A 76 4.54 6.83 -12.41
N THR A 77 5.57 5.98 -12.38
CA THR A 77 6.72 6.09 -13.30
C THR A 77 6.29 5.97 -14.76
N ALA A 78 5.38 5.03 -15.06
CA ALA A 78 4.84 4.87 -16.42
C ALA A 78 4.06 6.10 -16.87
N LEU A 79 3.24 6.71 -15.99
CA LEU A 79 2.54 7.97 -16.26
C LEU A 79 3.55 9.07 -16.63
N HIS A 80 4.58 9.30 -15.82
CA HIS A 80 5.59 10.33 -16.06
C HIS A 80 6.43 10.06 -17.32
N ASN A 81 6.71 8.80 -17.64
CA ASN A 81 7.36 8.44 -18.90
C ASN A 81 6.50 8.84 -20.12
N SER A 82 5.19 8.75 -20.03
CA SER A 82 4.31 9.18 -21.12
C SER A 82 4.36 10.70 -21.38
N PHE A 83 4.72 11.49 -20.39
CA PHE A 83 4.86 12.95 -20.52
C PHE A 83 6.11 13.35 -21.33
N LYS A 84 7.14 12.50 -21.38
CA LYS A 84 8.36 12.77 -22.15
C LYS A 84 8.06 12.94 -23.64
N ASP A 85 7.09 12.21 -24.16
CA ASP A 85 6.72 12.23 -25.58
C ASP A 85 5.58 13.21 -25.87
N LYS A 86 4.66 13.40 -24.93
CA LYS A 86 3.41 14.14 -25.15
C LYS A 86 3.31 15.48 -24.39
N GLY A 87 4.29 15.75 -23.52
CA GLY A 87 4.21 16.84 -22.55
C GLY A 87 3.29 16.49 -21.38
N GLU A 88 3.48 17.17 -20.26
CA GLU A 88 2.59 17.05 -19.11
C GLU A 88 1.22 17.68 -19.45
N PRO A 89 0.10 16.98 -19.20
CA PRO A 89 -1.21 17.51 -19.49
C PRO A 89 -1.57 18.67 -18.54
N ALA A 90 -2.30 19.64 -19.03
CA ALA A 90 -2.84 20.70 -18.20
C ALA A 90 -3.75 20.14 -17.07
N PRO A 91 -3.87 20.84 -15.94
CA PRO A 91 -4.81 20.48 -14.89
C PRO A 91 -6.24 20.35 -15.42
N VAL A 92 -7.01 19.41 -14.87
CA VAL A 92 -8.43 19.21 -15.16
C VAL A 92 -9.19 19.35 -13.85
N ASP A 93 -10.26 20.15 -13.84
CA ASP A 93 -11.05 20.48 -12.65
C ASP A 93 -10.21 20.96 -11.45
N GLY A 94 -9.12 21.67 -11.74
CA GLY A 94 -8.18 22.19 -10.72
C GLY A 94 -7.17 21.18 -10.19
N PHE A 95 -7.18 19.92 -10.66
CA PHE A 95 -6.24 18.89 -10.24
C PHE A 95 -5.16 18.65 -11.29
N THR A 96 -3.90 18.59 -10.82
CA THR A 96 -2.75 18.20 -11.65
C THR A 96 -2.85 16.74 -12.10
N ALA A 97 -2.00 16.33 -13.03
CA ALA A 97 -1.92 14.93 -13.46
C ALA A 97 -1.61 13.99 -12.29
N ASP A 98 -0.69 14.38 -11.41
CA ASP A 98 -0.30 13.60 -10.23
C ASP A 98 -1.45 13.48 -9.23
N GLN A 99 -2.13 14.57 -8.94
CA GLN A 99 -3.30 14.55 -8.05
C GLN A 99 -4.39 13.64 -8.60
N ARG A 100 -4.68 13.72 -9.92
CA ARG A 100 -5.67 12.85 -10.57
C ARG A 100 -5.26 11.38 -10.54
N PHE A 101 -3.97 11.06 -10.64
CA PHE A 101 -3.48 9.70 -10.51
C PHE A 101 -3.87 9.10 -9.16
N TYR A 102 -3.59 9.79 -8.06
CA TYR A 102 -3.93 9.30 -6.71
C TYR A 102 -5.43 9.32 -6.42
N LEU A 103 -6.17 10.31 -6.91
CA LEU A 103 -7.63 10.35 -6.78
C LEU A 103 -8.28 9.19 -7.55
N SER A 104 -7.76 8.87 -8.75
CA SER A 104 -8.23 7.71 -9.52
C SER A 104 -7.98 6.41 -8.79
N TYR A 105 -6.78 6.22 -8.23
CA TYR A 105 -6.47 5.06 -7.39
C TYR A 105 -7.42 4.95 -6.19
N ALA A 106 -7.65 6.05 -5.48
CA ALA A 106 -8.57 6.05 -4.33
C ALA A 106 -10.01 5.68 -4.73
N THR A 107 -10.46 6.12 -5.90
CA THR A 107 -11.82 5.82 -6.39
C THR A 107 -12.04 4.33 -6.65
N ILE A 108 -11.01 3.59 -7.09
CA ILE A 108 -11.09 2.14 -7.33
C ILE A 108 -11.49 1.39 -6.04
N TRP A 109 -11.04 1.87 -4.88
CA TRP A 109 -11.24 1.24 -3.57
C TRP A 109 -12.41 1.82 -2.78
N GLY A 110 -13.20 2.73 -3.40
CA GLY A 110 -14.40 3.29 -2.77
C GLY A 110 -15.48 2.21 -2.58
N GLN A 111 -15.73 1.81 -1.34
CA GLN A 111 -16.69 0.76 -1.01
C GLN A 111 -17.35 1.01 0.34
N ASN A 112 -18.60 0.54 0.48
CA ASN A 112 -19.33 0.48 1.74
C ASN A 112 -19.50 -0.99 2.16
N ILE A 113 -18.94 -1.35 3.31
CA ILE A 113 -18.94 -2.72 3.83
C ILE A 113 -19.64 -2.71 5.19
N ARG A 114 -20.48 -3.70 5.46
CA ARG A 114 -21.12 -3.87 6.78
C ARG A 114 -20.11 -4.37 7.81
N ASP A 115 -20.34 -4.04 9.08
CA ASP A 115 -19.43 -4.39 10.19
C ASP A 115 -19.13 -5.89 10.26
N GLU A 116 -20.15 -6.74 10.08
CA GLU A 116 -19.98 -8.20 10.12
C GLU A 116 -19.04 -8.69 9.00
N GLU A 117 -19.14 -8.08 7.81
CA GLU A 117 -18.27 -8.45 6.69
C GLU A 117 -16.86 -7.88 6.86
N ILE A 118 -16.70 -6.68 7.42
CA ILE A 118 -15.39 -6.16 7.83
C ILE A 118 -14.71 -7.12 8.79
N ALA A 119 -15.43 -7.56 9.84
CA ALA A 119 -14.92 -8.51 10.83
C ALA A 119 -14.53 -9.85 10.21
N ARG A 120 -15.28 -10.33 9.22
CA ARG A 120 -14.98 -11.56 8.51
C ARG A 120 -13.75 -11.41 7.60
N LEU A 121 -13.74 -10.40 6.73
CA LEU A 121 -12.65 -10.15 5.79
C LEU A 121 -11.32 -9.97 6.51
N THR A 122 -11.28 -9.21 7.59
CA THR A 122 -10.05 -8.99 8.36
C THR A 122 -9.39 -10.28 8.87
N LYS A 123 -10.17 -11.36 9.00
CA LYS A 123 -9.66 -12.66 9.50
C LYS A 123 -9.29 -13.64 8.40
N VAL A 124 -9.84 -13.50 7.19
CA VAL A 124 -9.74 -14.57 6.17
C VAL A 124 -9.26 -14.06 4.81
N ASP A 125 -9.31 -12.76 4.54
CA ASP A 125 -8.90 -12.18 3.27
C ASP A 125 -7.45 -11.70 3.36
N VAL A 126 -6.64 -12.11 2.40
CA VAL A 126 -5.25 -11.66 2.27
C VAL A 126 -5.12 -10.20 1.82
N HIS A 127 -6.23 -9.59 1.41
CA HIS A 127 -6.27 -8.18 1.01
C HIS A 127 -6.64 -7.30 2.21
N SER A 128 -5.95 -6.19 2.36
CA SER A 128 -6.41 -5.12 3.23
C SER A 128 -7.74 -4.54 2.74
N LEU A 129 -8.58 -4.05 3.68
CA LEU A 129 -9.81 -3.34 3.32
C LEU A 129 -9.50 -2.16 2.39
N GLY A 130 -10.39 -1.85 1.45
CA GLY A 130 -10.19 -0.81 0.45
C GLY A 130 -9.73 0.53 1.03
N LYS A 131 -10.33 0.98 2.15
CA LYS A 131 -9.88 2.17 2.88
C LYS A 131 -8.39 2.10 3.27
N ASN A 132 -7.91 0.94 3.69
CA ASN A 132 -6.53 0.75 4.15
C ASN A 132 -5.57 0.61 2.96
N ARG A 133 -6.00 -0.03 1.86
CA ARG A 133 -5.23 -0.07 0.61
C ARG A 133 -4.91 1.34 0.11
N VAL A 134 -5.80 2.29 0.30
CA VAL A 134 -5.55 3.71 -0.01
C VAL A 134 -4.78 4.40 1.11
N ASN A 135 -5.39 4.54 2.27
CA ASN A 135 -4.90 5.47 3.28
C ASN A 135 -3.60 5.01 3.95
N ALA A 136 -3.42 3.71 4.19
CA ALA A 136 -2.19 3.21 4.79
C ALA A 136 -1.05 3.11 3.76
N THR A 137 -1.35 2.64 2.55
CA THR A 137 -0.34 2.49 1.50
C THR A 137 0.23 3.85 1.07
N LEU A 138 -0.63 4.85 0.83
CA LEU A 138 -0.19 6.18 0.38
C LEU A 138 0.70 6.91 1.39
N ARG A 139 0.60 6.61 2.68
CA ARG A 139 1.49 7.16 3.72
C ARG A 139 2.96 6.77 3.54
N ASN A 140 3.25 5.76 2.72
CA ASN A 140 4.61 5.33 2.38
C ASN A 140 5.07 5.81 0.98
N ILE A 141 4.29 6.64 0.29
CA ILE A 141 4.55 7.06 -1.09
C ILE A 141 4.94 8.55 -1.14
N GLU A 142 6.23 8.83 -1.33
CA GLU A 142 6.77 10.19 -1.34
C GLU A 142 6.11 11.10 -2.38
N THR A 143 5.86 10.59 -3.58
CA THR A 143 5.23 11.35 -4.66
C THR A 143 3.77 11.74 -4.36
N PHE A 144 3.08 11.00 -3.47
CA PHE A 144 1.78 11.40 -2.95
C PHE A 144 1.87 12.66 -2.07
N TYR A 145 2.89 12.72 -1.20
CA TYR A 145 3.12 13.91 -0.38
C TYR A 145 3.41 15.14 -1.24
N GLN A 146 4.24 14.98 -2.26
CA GLN A 146 4.58 16.05 -3.21
C GLN A 146 3.36 16.53 -3.99
N ALA A 147 2.52 15.62 -4.47
CA ALA A 147 1.33 15.93 -5.26
C ALA A 147 0.31 16.79 -4.49
N PHE A 148 0.18 16.58 -3.19
CA PHE A 148 -0.81 17.25 -2.35
C PHE A 148 -0.21 18.25 -1.35
N GLY A 149 1.10 18.41 -1.30
CA GLY A 149 1.78 19.30 -0.36
C GLY A 149 1.55 18.91 1.10
N ILE A 150 1.52 17.60 1.42
CA ILE A 150 1.20 17.10 2.75
C ILE A 150 2.41 17.23 3.66
N THR A 151 2.24 17.96 4.76
CA THR A 151 3.27 18.20 5.78
C THR A 151 2.83 17.76 7.18
N ASP A 152 1.52 17.51 7.37
CA ASP A 152 0.93 17.09 8.64
C ASP A 152 -0.42 16.38 8.41
N GLY A 153 -1.15 16.06 9.50
CA GLY A 153 -2.49 15.51 9.45
C GLY A 153 -2.54 13.98 9.38
N GLN A 154 -3.74 13.43 9.19
CA GLN A 154 -4.00 11.98 9.29
C GLN A 154 -3.28 11.16 8.22
N MET A 155 -3.03 11.75 7.05
CA MET A 155 -2.32 11.09 5.95
C MET A 155 -0.79 11.26 6.05
N PHE A 156 -0.32 12.03 7.03
CA PHE A 156 1.12 12.24 7.24
C PHE A 156 1.72 11.09 8.04
N LEU A 157 2.91 10.65 7.61
CA LEU A 157 3.80 9.75 8.34
C LEU A 157 5.21 10.37 8.26
N PRO A 158 5.92 10.54 9.38
CA PRO A 158 7.29 11.04 9.37
C PRO A 158 8.18 10.23 8.42
N GLN A 159 9.12 10.88 7.76
CA GLN A 159 9.93 10.25 6.71
C GLN A 159 10.70 9.02 7.24
N GLU A 160 11.20 9.09 8.46
CA GLU A 160 11.93 8.02 9.15
C GLU A 160 11.05 6.81 9.49
N GLU A 161 9.72 7.00 9.52
CA GLU A 161 8.76 5.91 9.74
C GLU A 161 8.22 5.30 8.45
N ARG A 162 8.49 5.94 7.30
CA ARG A 162 8.04 5.44 5.99
C ARG A 162 8.90 4.25 5.57
N VAL A 163 8.26 3.27 4.97
CA VAL A 163 8.96 2.11 4.44
C VAL A 163 8.81 2.00 2.93
N ILE A 164 9.94 1.79 2.27
CA ILE A 164 10.04 1.53 0.84
C ILE A 164 10.50 0.10 0.68
N ILE A 165 9.67 -0.75 0.09
CA ILE A 165 10.05 -2.13 -0.22
C ILE A 165 10.72 -2.17 -1.60
N TRP A 166 10.08 -1.57 -2.59
CA TRP A 166 10.56 -1.48 -3.99
C TRP A 166 10.52 -0.06 -4.53
#